data_1b34ec3464a199fdf84e895e9c373738
#
_entry.id   1b34ec3464a199fdf84e895e9c373738
#
_cell.length_a   1.000
_cell.length_b   1.000
_cell.length_c   1.000
_cell.angle_alpha   90.00
_cell.angle_beta   90.00
_cell.angle_gamma   90.00
#
_symmetry.space_group_name_H-M   'P 1'
#
loop_
_entity.id
_entity.type
_entity.pdbx_description
1 polymer ?
#
loop_
_entity_poly.entity_id
_entity_poly.type
_entity_poly.pdbx_seq_one_letter_code
_entity_poly.pdbx_strand_id
1 'polypeptide(L)'
;APITATPGTDLDEDGKVKPARATASYKRAFWDAMRLNTSPMEVRNALSEGVDSEGGYLVPDEFERTLVQSLADQNIMRSLAKVIQTTSGDRKIPVVSTHGTATWLDEGKPYGESDEAFTQISLSAFKLGTFLKISEELLNDAAFNVEQYLASEFARRIGAAEEEAFLVGDGKGKPTGIFNPTGGADSGVTTAKPTDISADELIDLHYSLRAPYRARAVWLMNDATVKTVRKLKDGNGQYLWQPAITAGTPDMILGRPVYTSVFAPEVKAGARTVAFGDLGFYWIADRQGRSFKRLNELFATTGQIGFLASQRLDGKLVLPEAIKVLTQKTAG
;
A
#
# COMPACT_ATOMS: atom_id res chain seq x y z
N ALA A 1 32.56 28.19 14.53
CA ALA A 1 31.83 29.30 13.93
C ALA A 1 30.35 29.11 14.23
N PRO A 2 29.61 30.14 14.70
CA PRO A 2 28.20 30.01 14.95
C PRO A 2 27.48 29.80 13.64
N ILE A 3 26.62 28.76 13.58
CA ILE A 3 25.78 28.48 12.43
C ILE A 3 24.59 29.44 12.49
N THR A 4 24.76 30.62 11.89
CA THR A 4 23.67 31.55 11.60
C THR A 4 23.04 31.12 10.25
N ALA A 5 22.37 29.98 10.21
CA ALA A 5 21.48 29.66 9.10
C ALA A 5 20.06 30.04 9.53
N THR A 6 19.56 31.12 9.02
CA THR A 6 18.12 31.45 9.09
C THR A 6 17.36 30.35 8.38
N PRO A 7 16.32 29.75 8.99
CA PRO A 7 15.49 28.76 8.29
C PRO A 7 14.94 29.40 7.01
N GLY A 8 15.17 28.78 5.86
CA GLY A 8 14.58 29.21 4.59
C GLY A 8 15.51 29.85 3.57
N THR A 9 16.85 29.75 3.73
CA THR A 9 17.82 30.32 2.76
C THR A 9 18.37 29.32 1.73
N ASP A 10 18.08 28.03 1.84
CA ASP A 10 18.46 27.06 0.83
C ASP A 10 17.57 27.22 -0.41
N LEU A 11 18.18 27.53 -1.53
CA LEU A 11 17.49 27.60 -2.83
C LEU A 11 17.57 26.26 -3.55
N ASP A 12 16.54 25.95 -4.33
CA ASP A 12 16.56 24.83 -5.26
C ASP A 12 17.35 25.20 -6.55
N GLU A 13 17.44 24.26 -7.49
CA GLU A 13 18.12 24.48 -8.78
C GLU A 13 17.47 25.57 -9.62
N ASP A 14 16.20 25.89 -9.37
CA ASP A 14 15.42 26.95 -10.03
C ASP A 14 15.47 28.30 -9.27
N GLY A 15 16.23 28.40 -8.17
CA GLY A 15 16.36 29.59 -7.34
C GLY A 15 15.16 29.90 -6.45
N LYS A 16 14.28 28.92 -6.20
CA LYS A 16 13.16 29.04 -5.25
C LYS A 16 13.57 28.57 -3.85
N VAL A 17 12.98 29.19 -2.83
CA VAL A 17 13.22 28.81 -1.43
C VAL A 17 12.72 27.37 -1.20
N LYS A 18 13.62 26.50 -0.75
CA LYS A 18 13.25 25.12 -0.40
C LYS A 18 12.30 25.11 0.80
N PRO A 19 11.31 24.17 0.83
CA PRO A 19 10.52 23.93 2.04
C PRO A 19 11.44 23.63 3.23
N ALA A 20 11.08 24.06 4.43
CA ALA A 20 11.90 23.90 5.63
C ALA A 20 12.38 22.44 5.81
N ARG A 21 11.52 21.46 5.58
CA ARG A 21 11.81 20.02 5.69
C ARG A 21 12.80 19.47 4.64
N ALA A 22 13.00 20.18 3.55
CA ALA A 22 13.94 19.82 2.48
C ALA A 22 15.34 20.39 2.71
N THR A 23 15.56 21.19 3.77
CA THR A 23 16.84 21.82 4.06
C THR A 23 17.80 20.90 4.80
N ALA A 24 19.10 21.06 4.54
CA ALA A 24 20.14 20.29 5.24
C ALA A 24 20.19 20.60 6.74
N SER A 25 19.84 21.84 7.12
CA SER A 25 19.74 22.26 8.51
C SER A 25 18.63 21.53 9.25
N TYR A 26 17.44 21.41 8.66
CA TYR A 26 16.34 20.64 9.23
C TYR A 26 16.70 19.16 9.37
N LYS A 27 17.32 18.55 8.36
CA LYS A 27 17.76 17.17 8.40
C LYS A 27 18.73 16.91 9.57
N ARG A 28 19.73 17.78 9.73
CA ARG A 28 20.69 17.66 10.85
C ARG A 28 19.98 17.81 12.20
N ALA A 29 19.17 18.86 12.35
CA ALA A 29 18.44 19.11 13.60
C ALA A 29 17.50 17.96 13.96
N PHE A 30 16.86 17.34 12.97
CA PHE A 30 16.01 16.18 13.17
C PHE A 30 16.80 14.98 13.70
N TRP A 31 17.92 14.63 13.07
CA TRP A 31 18.72 13.48 13.49
C TRP A 31 19.46 13.72 14.81
N ASP A 32 19.85 14.97 15.07
CA ASP A 32 20.41 15.36 16.38
C ASP A 32 19.36 15.22 17.49
N ALA A 33 18.11 15.64 17.25
CA ALA A 33 17.01 15.42 18.18
C ALA A 33 16.69 13.93 18.38
N MET A 34 16.86 13.10 17.34
CA MET A 34 16.64 11.65 17.43
C MET A 34 17.78 10.92 18.17
N ARG A 35 19.03 11.41 18.10
CA ARG A 35 20.20 10.82 18.78
C ARG A 35 20.39 11.34 20.19
N LEU A 36 20.27 12.65 20.39
CA LEU A 36 20.59 13.32 21.64
C LEU A 36 19.39 13.36 22.59
N ASN A 37 19.64 13.17 23.87
CA ASN A 37 18.60 13.29 24.91
C ASN A 37 18.20 14.75 25.20
N THR A 38 19.02 15.71 24.82
CA THR A 38 18.77 17.14 24.96
C THR A 38 18.72 17.77 23.57
N SER A 39 17.58 18.38 23.23
CA SER A 39 17.50 19.20 22.02
C SER A 39 17.88 20.62 22.39
N PRO A 40 19.07 21.12 21.99
CA PRO A 40 19.43 22.53 22.15
C PRO A 40 18.34 23.44 21.58
N MET A 41 18.21 24.66 22.10
CA MET A 41 17.19 25.60 21.66
C MET A 41 17.26 25.87 20.14
N GLU A 42 18.46 25.84 19.57
CA GLU A 42 18.71 25.94 18.13
C GLU A 42 18.08 24.79 17.33
N VAL A 43 18.17 23.56 17.83
CA VAL A 43 17.56 22.38 17.22
C VAL A 43 16.04 22.45 17.30
N ARG A 44 15.51 22.89 18.46
CA ARG A 44 14.05 23.08 18.62
C ARG A 44 13.49 24.16 17.69
N ASN A 45 14.22 25.27 17.53
CA ASN A 45 13.83 26.35 16.63
C ASN A 45 13.86 25.90 15.17
N ALA A 46 14.88 25.12 14.76
CA ALA A 46 14.96 24.57 13.40
C ALA A 46 13.84 23.58 13.09
N LEU A 47 13.32 22.90 14.11
CA LEU A 47 12.24 21.93 13.97
C LEU A 47 10.84 22.52 14.19
N SER A 48 10.73 23.80 14.57
CA SER A 48 9.45 24.43 14.96
C SER A 48 8.37 24.41 13.89
N GLU A 49 8.75 24.46 12.61
CA GLU A 49 7.82 24.38 11.47
C GLU A 49 7.35 22.95 11.13
N GLY A 50 7.96 21.94 11.74
CA GLY A 50 7.68 20.52 11.48
C GLY A 50 7.15 19.76 12.68
N VAL A 51 6.48 20.41 13.64
CA VAL A 51 5.87 19.74 14.80
C VAL A 51 4.45 19.30 14.46
N ASP A 52 4.18 18.01 14.59
CA ASP A 52 2.82 17.45 14.47
C ASP A 52 1.95 17.82 15.69
N SER A 53 0.63 17.87 15.49
CA SER A 53 -0.37 18.12 16.55
C SER A 53 -0.25 17.20 17.78
N GLU A 54 0.42 16.07 17.64
CA GLU A 54 0.69 15.07 18.70
C GLU A 54 2.08 15.22 19.34
N GLY A 55 2.83 16.29 18.99
CA GLY A 55 4.16 16.60 19.55
C GLY A 55 5.30 15.76 18.99
N GLY A 56 5.11 15.11 17.83
CA GLY A 56 6.17 14.47 17.04
C GLY A 56 6.78 15.43 16.04
N TYR A 57 8.00 15.16 15.59
CA TYR A 57 8.62 15.92 14.50
C TYR A 57 8.26 15.27 13.15
N LEU A 58 7.93 16.10 12.17
CA LEU A 58 7.75 15.63 10.80
C LEU A 58 9.10 15.18 10.23
N VAL A 59 9.10 14.11 9.46
CA VAL A 59 10.33 13.58 8.87
C VAL A 59 10.88 14.52 7.80
N PRO A 60 12.22 14.59 7.63
CA PRO A 60 12.84 15.29 6.50
C PRO A 60 12.39 14.67 5.17
N ASP A 61 12.23 15.48 4.13
CA ASP A 61 11.72 15.03 2.83
C ASP A 61 12.59 13.95 2.15
N GLU A 62 13.92 14.00 2.39
CA GLU A 62 14.84 12.97 1.89
C GLU A 62 14.62 11.62 2.57
N PHE A 63 14.45 11.62 3.90
CA PHE A 63 14.14 10.40 4.65
C PHE A 63 12.76 9.85 4.30
N GLU A 64 11.77 10.74 4.10
CA GLU A 64 10.44 10.36 3.65
C GLU A 64 10.50 9.65 2.29
N ARG A 65 11.30 10.15 1.35
CA ARG A 65 11.52 9.47 0.05
C ARG A 65 12.15 8.09 0.22
N THR A 66 13.17 7.95 1.05
CA THR A 66 13.83 6.67 1.33
C THR A 66 12.84 5.68 1.96
N LEU A 67 12.02 6.13 2.89
CA LEU A 67 10.99 5.30 3.52
C LEU A 67 9.92 4.88 2.51
N VAL A 68 9.42 5.79 1.67
CA VAL A 68 8.44 5.47 0.62
C VAL A 68 9.00 4.47 -0.38
N GLN A 69 10.26 4.63 -0.80
CA GLN A 69 10.92 3.67 -1.67
C GLN A 69 11.01 2.29 -1.02
N SER A 70 11.47 2.22 0.22
CA SER A 70 11.55 0.97 0.96
C SER A 70 10.18 0.32 1.20
N LEU A 71 9.13 1.12 1.39
CA LEU A 71 7.75 0.63 1.46
C LEU A 71 7.28 0.05 0.13
N ALA A 72 7.60 0.71 -0.99
CA ALA A 72 7.24 0.23 -2.32
C ALA A 72 7.98 -1.08 -2.66
N ASP A 73 9.23 -1.23 -2.24
CA ASP A 73 10.03 -2.43 -2.45
C ASP A 73 9.52 -3.63 -1.64
N GLN A 74 8.90 -3.39 -0.48
CA GLN A 74 8.40 -4.43 0.42
C GLN A 74 6.90 -4.71 0.29
N ASN A 75 6.14 -3.81 -0.32
CA ASN A 75 4.69 -3.87 -0.41
C ASN A 75 4.25 -3.99 -1.87
N ILE A 76 3.78 -5.16 -2.25
CA ILE A 76 3.35 -5.47 -3.61
C ILE A 76 2.18 -4.58 -4.03
N MET A 77 1.25 -4.32 -3.11
CA MET A 77 0.09 -3.48 -3.41
C MET A 77 0.47 -2.05 -3.75
N ARG A 78 1.50 -1.46 -3.11
CA ARG A 78 1.98 -0.12 -3.45
C ARG A 78 2.62 -0.04 -4.84
N SER A 79 3.21 -1.13 -5.32
CA SER A 79 3.82 -1.18 -6.66
C SER A 79 2.78 -1.31 -7.78
N LEU A 80 1.61 -1.88 -7.50
CA LEU A 80 0.58 -2.19 -8.48
C LEU A 80 -0.62 -1.22 -8.43
N ALA A 81 -0.92 -0.70 -7.25
CA ALA A 81 -2.04 0.21 -6.99
C ALA A 81 -1.70 1.66 -7.34
N LYS A 82 -2.73 2.49 -7.45
CA LYS A 82 -2.57 3.93 -7.64
C LYS A 82 -2.42 4.64 -6.31
N VAL A 83 -1.22 5.16 -6.04
CA VAL A 83 -0.94 5.96 -4.83
C VAL A 83 -1.22 7.43 -5.11
N ILE A 84 -2.02 8.08 -4.26
CA ILE A 84 -2.32 9.50 -4.29
C ILE A 84 -1.95 10.15 -2.95
N GLN A 85 -1.44 11.37 -3.00
CA GLN A 85 -1.17 12.14 -1.78
C GLN A 85 -2.34 13.08 -1.47
N THR A 86 -2.70 13.17 -0.20
CA THR A 86 -3.75 14.05 0.30
C THR A 86 -3.22 14.93 1.43
N THR A 87 -3.63 16.19 1.48
CA THR A 87 -3.15 17.15 2.49
C THR A 87 -4.09 17.27 3.67
N SER A 88 -5.40 17.31 3.43
CA SER A 88 -6.41 17.48 4.49
C SER A 88 -7.78 16.92 4.06
N GLY A 89 -8.60 16.52 5.04
CA GLY A 89 -9.98 16.07 4.83
C GLY A 89 -10.10 14.71 4.14
N ASP A 90 -11.32 14.22 4.02
CA ASP A 90 -11.64 13.02 3.25
C ASP A 90 -11.71 13.36 1.76
N ARG A 91 -11.03 12.57 0.93
CA ARG A 91 -11.08 12.77 -0.52
C ARG A 91 -12.25 11.98 -1.09
N LYS A 92 -13.24 12.71 -1.59
CA LYS A 92 -14.37 12.12 -2.32
C LYS A 92 -14.03 11.98 -3.79
N ILE A 93 -14.17 10.76 -4.31
CA ILE A 93 -13.92 10.44 -5.71
C ILE A 93 -15.26 10.09 -6.34
N PRO A 94 -15.75 10.86 -7.32
CA PRO A 94 -16.91 10.47 -8.08
C PRO A 94 -16.54 9.28 -8.99
N VAL A 95 -17.31 8.23 -8.91
CA VAL A 95 -17.18 7.04 -9.77
C VAL A 95 -18.50 6.84 -10.50
N VAL A 96 -18.41 6.58 -11.79
CA VAL A 96 -19.58 6.21 -12.59
C VAL A 96 -19.98 4.80 -12.19
N SER A 97 -21.15 4.65 -11.59
CA SER A 97 -21.68 3.35 -11.19
C SER A 97 -22.47 2.67 -12.30
N THR A 98 -23.03 3.45 -13.22
CA THR A 98 -23.78 2.92 -14.35
C THR A 98 -23.46 3.77 -15.58
N HIS A 99 -23.06 3.12 -16.66
CA HIS A 99 -22.83 3.79 -17.94
C HIS A 99 -24.14 3.85 -18.73
N GLY A 100 -24.44 5.01 -19.30
CA GLY A 100 -25.51 5.14 -20.27
C GLY A 100 -25.26 4.28 -21.51
N THR A 101 -26.32 3.86 -22.16
CA THR A 101 -26.26 3.06 -23.39
C THR A 101 -26.67 3.91 -24.59
N ALA A 102 -25.90 3.79 -25.68
CA ALA A 102 -26.31 4.35 -26.98
C ALA A 102 -27.21 3.36 -27.70
N THR A 103 -28.33 3.86 -28.27
CA THR A 103 -29.27 3.08 -29.05
C THR A 103 -29.28 3.55 -30.50
N TRP A 104 -29.37 2.63 -31.43
CA TRP A 104 -29.60 2.96 -32.83
C TRP A 104 -31.03 3.45 -33.00
N LEU A 105 -31.21 4.59 -33.67
CA LEU A 105 -32.49 5.22 -33.87
C LEU A 105 -32.82 5.28 -35.34
N ASP A 106 -34.09 5.01 -35.71
CA ASP A 106 -34.60 5.27 -37.01
C ASP A 106 -34.86 6.78 -37.20
N GLU A 107 -34.82 7.24 -38.44
CA GLU A 107 -35.01 8.63 -38.76
C GLU A 107 -36.41 9.13 -38.27
N GLY A 108 -36.37 10.24 -37.47
CA GLY A 108 -37.58 10.83 -36.91
C GLY A 108 -38.05 10.29 -35.55
N LYS A 109 -37.33 9.36 -34.94
CA LYS A 109 -37.65 8.91 -33.57
C LYS A 109 -36.88 9.71 -32.49
N PRO A 110 -37.48 9.93 -31.32
CA PRO A 110 -36.83 10.63 -30.23
C PRO A 110 -35.64 9.81 -29.65
N TYR A 111 -34.62 10.50 -29.20
CA TYR A 111 -33.49 9.86 -28.48
C TYR A 111 -33.99 9.21 -27.21
N GLY A 112 -33.55 7.98 -26.95
CA GLY A 112 -33.78 7.31 -25.67
C GLY A 112 -32.96 8.00 -24.57
N GLU A 113 -33.62 8.39 -23.49
CA GLU A 113 -32.95 8.91 -22.32
C GLU A 113 -32.19 7.76 -21.61
N SER A 114 -30.93 7.98 -21.34
CA SER A 114 -30.10 7.05 -20.62
C SER A 114 -29.26 7.82 -19.61
N ASP A 115 -29.61 7.67 -18.31
CA ASP A 115 -28.95 8.39 -17.23
C ASP A 115 -27.70 7.66 -16.76
N GLU A 116 -26.66 8.43 -16.49
CA GLU A 116 -25.48 7.97 -15.80
C GLU A 116 -25.65 8.15 -14.28
N ALA A 117 -25.43 7.10 -13.51
CA ALA A 117 -25.43 7.20 -12.05
C ALA A 117 -24.00 7.35 -11.53
N PHE A 118 -23.80 8.35 -10.69
CA PHE A 118 -22.52 8.59 -10.02
C PHE A 118 -22.61 8.17 -8.56
N THR A 119 -21.63 7.39 -8.12
CA THR A 119 -21.42 7.06 -6.72
C THR A 119 -20.16 7.74 -6.23
N GLN A 120 -20.15 8.20 -4.99
CA GLN A 120 -18.98 8.80 -4.38
C GLN A 120 -18.28 7.78 -3.46
N ILE A 121 -17.00 7.52 -3.73
CA ILE A 121 -16.14 6.78 -2.83
C ILE A 121 -15.34 7.78 -2.01
N SER A 122 -15.46 7.72 -0.69
CA SER A 122 -14.66 8.54 0.21
C SER A 122 -13.43 7.77 0.66
N LEU A 123 -12.25 8.36 0.46
CA LEU A 123 -10.99 7.92 1.05
C LEU A 123 -10.74 8.74 2.31
N SER A 124 -10.70 8.08 3.45
CA SER A 124 -10.46 8.66 4.77
C SER A 124 -8.95 8.68 5.08
N ALA A 125 -8.57 8.82 6.33
CA ALA A 125 -7.17 8.76 6.75
C ALA A 125 -7.07 8.04 8.10
N PHE A 126 -6.94 6.73 8.06
CA PHE A 126 -6.73 5.90 9.24
C PHE A 126 -5.30 6.03 9.73
N LYS A 127 -5.12 6.11 11.04
CA LYS A 127 -3.80 6.20 11.65
C LYS A 127 -3.20 4.81 11.80
N LEU A 128 -2.02 4.63 11.20
CA LEU A 128 -1.15 3.47 11.39
C LEU A 128 0.09 3.92 12.14
N GLY A 129 0.46 3.21 13.18
CA GLY A 129 1.65 3.52 13.98
C GLY A 129 2.40 2.26 14.39
N THR A 130 3.71 2.39 14.55
CA THR A 130 4.57 1.33 15.08
C THR A 130 5.57 1.90 16.07
N PHE A 131 6.02 1.03 16.95
CA PHE A 131 6.93 1.37 18.02
C PHE A 131 8.17 0.47 17.96
N LEU A 132 9.36 1.09 18.06
CA LEU A 132 10.64 0.42 18.04
C LEU A 132 11.44 0.79 19.30
N LYS A 133 12.19 -0.16 19.86
CA LYS A 133 13.13 0.05 20.97
C LYS A 133 14.55 -0.18 20.49
N ILE A 134 15.45 0.71 20.86
CA ILE A 134 16.89 0.61 20.60
C ILE A 134 17.63 0.83 21.92
N SER A 135 18.69 0.07 22.18
CA SER A 135 19.52 0.32 23.35
C SER A 135 20.28 1.64 23.23
N GLU A 136 20.45 2.34 24.34
CA GLU A 136 21.19 3.59 24.37
C GLU A 136 22.66 3.40 23.96
N GLU A 137 23.26 2.27 24.31
CA GLU A 137 24.60 1.92 23.89
C GLU A 137 24.76 1.87 22.36
N LEU A 138 23.77 1.24 21.66
CA LEU A 138 23.78 1.14 20.21
C LEU A 138 23.59 2.50 19.53
N LEU A 139 22.79 3.39 20.14
CA LEU A 139 22.59 4.74 19.61
C LEU A 139 23.83 5.61 19.72
N ASN A 140 24.64 5.37 20.75
CA ASN A 140 25.92 6.08 21.02
C ASN A 140 27.07 5.53 20.17
N ASP A 141 26.92 4.36 19.55
CA ASP A 141 27.92 3.80 18.64
C ASP A 141 27.97 4.61 17.34
N ALA A 142 29.12 5.23 17.09
CA ALA A 142 29.33 6.05 15.89
C ALA A 142 29.29 5.24 14.57
N ALA A 143 29.54 3.93 14.63
CA ALA A 143 29.47 3.04 13.46
C ALA A 143 28.05 2.64 13.09
N PHE A 144 27.08 2.82 14.01
CA PHE A 144 25.69 2.45 13.77
C PHE A 144 24.92 3.54 13.02
N ASN A 145 24.44 3.21 11.82
CA ASN A 145 23.60 4.11 11.05
C ASN A 145 22.13 3.99 11.49
N VAL A 146 21.76 4.81 12.48
CA VAL A 146 20.42 4.88 13.06
C VAL A 146 19.38 5.23 11.98
N GLU A 147 19.69 6.13 11.06
CA GLU A 147 18.79 6.57 10.00
C GLU A 147 18.36 5.40 9.10
N GLN A 148 19.33 4.67 8.58
CA GLN A 148 19.08 3.54 7.70
C GLN A 148 18.37 2.38 8.43
N TYR A 149 18.74 2.12 9.67
CA TYR A 149 18.10 1.09 10.49
C TYR A 149 16.63 1.41 10.77
N LEU A 150 16.33 2.64 11.20
CA LEU A 150 14.96 3.08 11.45
C LEU A 150 14.13 3.04 10.17
N ALA A 151 14.68 3.49 9.02
CA ALA A 151 14.00 3.44 7.75
C ALA A 151 13.60 2.00 7.37
N SER A 152 14.55 1.06 7.44
CA SER A 152 14.31 -0.33 7.07
C SER A 152 13.31 -1.04 8.00
N GLU A 153 13.44 -0.85 9.33
CA GLU A 153 12.56 -1.48 10.30
C GLU A 153 11.14 -0.90 10.26
N PHE A 154 11.00 0.41 10.09
CA PHE A 154 9.69 1.02 9.94
C PHE A 154 9.04 0.64 8.62
N ALA A 155 9.79 0.62 7.50
CA ALA A 155 9.28 0.15 6.23
C ALA A 155 8.79 -1.30 6.32
N ARG A 156 9.55 -2.18 6.95
CA ARG A 156 9.19 -3.59 7.13
C ARG A 156 7.88 -3.75 7.93
N ARG A 157 7.76 -3.08 9.08
CA ARG A 157 6.60 -3.21 9.97
C ARG A 157 5.37 -2.53 9.42
N ILE A 158 5.52 -1.31 8.94
CA ILE A 158 4.43 -0.53 8.36
C ILE A 158 3.98 -1.16 7.05
N GLY A 159 4.92 -1.55 6.17
CA GLY A 159 4.63 -2.20 4.90
C GLY A 159 3.87 -3.51 5.05
N ALA A 160 4.23 -4.34 6.03
CA ALA A 160 3.51 -5.57 6.34
C ALA A 160 2.06 -5.29 6.79
N ALA A 161 1.87 -4.36 7.71
CA ALA A 161 0.53 -4.00 8.21
C ALA A 161 -0.35 -3.35 7.14
N GLU A 162 0.24 -2.53 6.26
CA GLU A 162 -0.46 -1.94 5.12
C GLU A 162 -0.89 -3.00 4.12
N GLU A 163 0.02 -3.89 3.73
CA GLU A 163 -0.27 -4.93 2.75
C GLU A 163 -1.35 -5.87 3.25
N GLU A 164 -1.30 -6.28 4.52
CA GLU A 164 -2.38 -7.04 5.15
C GLU A 164 -3.71 -6.30 5.06
N ALA A 165 -3.72 -4.99 5.39
CA ALA A 165 -4.95 -4.20 5.33
C ALA A 165 -5.47 -4.02 3.90
N PHE A 166 -4.60 -3.82 2.90
CA PHE A 166 -4.99 -3.67 1.50
C PHE A 166 -5.51 -4.98 0.89
N LEU A 167 -5.13 -6.12 1.41
CA LEU A 167 -5.60 -7.42 0.93
C LEU A 167 -6.84 -7.90 1.67
N VAL A 168 -6.85 -7.87 3.00
CA VAL A 168 -7.91 -8.51 3.81
C VAL A 168 -8.59 -7.56 4.81
N GLY A 169 -8.26 -6.26 4.79
CA GLY A 169 -8.85 -5.29 5.70
C GLY A 169 -10.37 -5.18 5.58
N ASP A 170 -11.04 -4.94 6.71
CA ASP A 170 -12.51 -4.88 6.82
C ASP A 170 -13.09 -3.47 6.63
N GLY A 171 -12.25 -2.44 6.43
CA GLY A 171 -12.67 -1.05 6.28
C GLY A 171 -13.07 -0.35 7.59
N LYS A 172 -12.89 -1.00 8.74
CA LYS A 172 -13.21 -0.44 10.06
C LYS A 172 -11.94 -0.01 10.78
N GLY A 173 -11.66 1.29 10.75
CA GLY A 173 -10.41 1.83 11.33
C GLY A 173 -9.14 1.49 10.54
N LYS A 174 -9.27 0.87 9.38
CA LYS A 174 -8.21 0.45 8.46
C LYS A 174 -8.74 0.38 7.02
N PRO A 175 -7.87 0.34 6.00
CA PRO A 175 -8.27 0.18 4.60
C PRO A 175 -9.24 -0.98 4.34
N THR A 176 -9.99 -0.88 3.24
CA THR A 176 -10.82 -2.00 2.75
C THR A 176 -10.00 -2.85 1.80
N GLY A 177 -9.83 -4.11 2.12
CA GLY A 177 -9.01 -5.05 1.34
C GLY A 177 -9.71 -5.56 0.09
N ILE A 178 -8.90 -5.98 -0.90
CA ILE A 178 -9.37 -6.55 -2.18
C ILE A 178 -10.18 -7.83 -1.94
N PHE A 179 -9.71 -8.69 -1.04
CA PHE A 179 -10.39 -9.96 -0.72
C PHE A 179 -11.57 -9.81 0.23
N ASN A 180 -11.87 -8.59 0.71
CA ASN A 180 -13.05 -8.38 1.55
C ASN A 180 -14.34 -8.60 0.74
N PRO A 181 -15.30 -9.40 1.23
CA PRO A 181 -16.59 -9.57 0.56
C PRO A 181 -17.43 -8.30 0.49
N THR A 182 -17.22 -7.35 1.41
CA THR A 182 -17.93 -6.07 1.44
C THR A 182 -17.00 -4.93 1.05
N GLY A 183 -17.23 -4.31 -0.10
CA GLY A 183 -16.42 -3.19 -0.60
C GLY A 183 -15.07 -3.58 -1.23
N GLY A 184 -14.74 -4.86 -1.30
CA GLY A 184 -13.61 -5.39 -2.06
C GLY A 184 -13.97 -5.74 -3.51
N ALA A 185 -13.17 -6.60 -4.14
CA ALA A 185 -13.38 -7.03 -5.53
C ALA A 185 -14.65 -7.90 -5.68
N ASP A 186 -15.21 -7.92 -6.88
CA ASP A 186 -16.36 -8.76 -7.19
C ASP A 186 -15.99 -10.25 -7.20
N SER A 187 -16.94 -11.13 -6.83
CA SER A 187 -16.78 -12.56 -7.01
C SER A 187 -16.86 -12.92 -8.50
N GLY A 188 -15.82 -13.56 -9.02
CA GLY A 188 -15.79 -14.03 -10.40
C GLY A 188 -16.26 -15.46 -10.54
N VAL A 189 -15.65 -16.37 -9.78
CA VAL A 189 -15.89 -17.80 -9.85
C VAL A 189 -15.91 -18.38 -8.43
N THR A 190 -16.76 -19.38 -8.21
CA THR A 190 -16.74 -20.20 -6.99
C THR A 190 -16.25 -21.61 -7.36
N THR A 191 -15.27 -22.12 -6.62
CA THR A 191 -14.68 -23.43 -6.91
C THR A 191 -15.69 -24.58 -6.70
N ALA A 192 -15.49 -25.66 -7.42
CA ALA A 192 -16.29 -26.87 -7.25
C ALA A 192 -16.01 -27.59 -5.92
N LYS A 193 -14.76 -27.46 -5.41
CA LYS A 193 -14.28 -28.07 -4.18
C LYS A 193 -13.85 -27.03 -3.15
N PRO A 194 -13.99 -27.30 -1.84
CA PRO A 194 -13.67 -26.35 -0.78
C PRO A 194 -12.18 -26.03 -0.60
N THR A 195 -11.30 -26.95 -1.01
CA THR A 195 -9.85 -26.87 -0.72
C THR A 195 -8.98 -27.18 -1.93
N ASP A 196 -9.54 -27.05 -3.13
CA ASP A 196 -8.84 -27.34 -4.37
C ASP A 196 -9.12 -26.26 -5.42
N ILE A 197 -8.26 -26.12 -6.40
CA ILE A 197 -8.41 -25.20 -7.53
C ILE A 197 -8.11 -26.01 -8.79
N SER A 198 -8.99 -25.96 -9.77
CA SER A 198 -8.78 -26.58 -11.08
C SER A 198 -8.24 -25.56 -12.12
N ALA A 199 -7.68 -26.07 -13.21
CA ALA A 199 -7.23 -25.25 -14.33
C ALA A 199 -8.41 -24.53 -15.00
N ASP A 200 -9.56 -25.20 -15.11
CA ASP A 200 -10.77 -24.64 -15.73
C ASP A 200 -11.28 -23.44 -14.93
N GLU A 201 -11.26 -23.53 -13.58
CA GLU A 201 -11.66 -22.41 -12.71
C GLU A 201 -10.76 -21.17 -12.87
N LEU A 202 -9.47 -21.36 -13.16
CA LEU A 202 -8.57 -20.22 -13.46
C LEU A 202 -8.87 -19.62 -14.84
N ILE A 203 -9.20 -20.46 -15.82
CA ILE A 203 -9.65 -20.02 -17.15
C ILE A 203 -10.96 -19.25 -17.02
N ASP A 204 -11.92 -19.80 -16.29
CA ASP A 204 -13.21 -19.14 -16.05
C ASP A 204 -13.03 -17.80 -15.33
N LEU A 205 -12.15 -17.72 -14.34
CA LEU A 205 -11.82 -16.45 -13.66
C LEU A 205 -11.21 -15.43 -14.63
N HIS A 206 -10.30 -15.86 -15.50
CA HIS A 206 -9.72 -15.00 -16.52
C HIS A 206 -10.80 -14.39 -17.44
N TYR A 207 -11.73 -15.21 -17.89
CA TYR A 207 -12.78 -14.76 -18.81
C TYR A 207 -13.97 -14.08 -18.10
N SER A 208 -14.13 -14.24 -16.80
CA SER A 208 -15.12 -13.48 -16.01
C SER A 208 -14.81 -11.97 -15.95
N LEU A 209 -13.55 -11.59 -16.17
CA LEU A 209 -13.12 -10.21 -16.25
C LEU A 209 -13.40 -9.64 -17.63
N ARG A 210 -13.98 -8.44 -17.71
CA ARG A 210 -14.25 -7.75 -19.00
C ARG A 210 -12.95 -7.47 -19.76
N ALA A 211 -13.00 -7.59 -21.08
CA ALA A 211 -11.84 -7.47 -21.97
C ALA A 211 -10.99 -6.18 -21.77
N PRO A 212 -11.57 -4.98 -21.58
CA PRO A 212 -10.78 -3.77 -21.34
C PRO A 212 -9.82 -3.85 -20.14
N TYR A 213 -10.24 -4.51 -19.05
CA TYR A 213 -9.43 -4.65 -17.84
C TYR A 213 -8.36 -5.74 -17.97
N ARG A 214 -8.59 -6.77 -18.81
CA ARG A 214 -7.65 -7.87 -19.02
C ARG A 214 -6.29 -7.44 -19.58
N ALA A 215 -6.23 -6.30 -20.30
CA ALA A 215 -4.99 -5.82 -20.89
C ALA A 215 -3.90 -5.51 -19.84
N ARG A 216 -4.29 -5.05 -18.66
CA ARG A 216 -3.40 -4.68 -17.55
C ARG A 216 -3.59 -5.57 -16.32
N ALA A 217 -4.37 -6.63 -16.47
CA ALA A 217 -4.66 -7.53 -15.36
C ALA A 217 -3.43 -8.32 -14.91
N VAL A 218 -3.37 -8.56 -13.62
CA VAL A 218 -2.37 -9.39 -12.95
C VAL A 218 -3.06 -10.40 -12.04
N TRP A 219 -2.37 -11.50 -11.76
CA TRP A 219 -2.78 -12.47 -10.76
C TRP A 219 -2.17 -12.12 -9.42
N LEU A 220 -2.96 -12.18 -8.36
CA LEU A 220 -2.49 -11.97 -6.99
C LEU A 220 -3.05 -13.08 -6.09
N MET A 221 -2.17 -13.81 -5.42
CA MET A 221 -2.54 -14.93 -4.57
C MET A 221 -1.45 -15.22 -3.53
N ASN A 222 -1.75 -16.12 -2.59
CA ASN A 222 -0.75 -16.61 -1.63
C ASN A 222 0.24 -17.56 -2.29
N ASP A 223 1.47 -17.60 -1.81
CA ASP A 223 2.51 -18.52 -2.32
C ASP A 223 2.10 -20.00 -2.18
N ALA A 224 1.41 -20.35 -1.09
CA ALA A 224 0.83 -21.69 -0.92
C ALA A 224 -0.21 -22.01 -2.00
N THR A 225 -0.98 -21.03 -2.45
CA THR A 225 -1.93 -21.16 -3.57
C THR A 225 -1.21 -21.34 -4.89
N VAL A 226 -0.14 -20.57 -5.15
CA VAL A 226 0.73 -20.77 -6.32
C VAL A 226 1.27 -22.18 -6.38
N LYS A 227 1.76 -22.71 -5.24
CA LYS A 227 2.22 -24.10 -5.15
C LYS A 227 1.12 -25.10 -5.53
N THR A 228 -0.12 -24.86 -5.13
CA THR A 228 -1.27 -25.71 -5.49
C THR A 228 -1.54 -25.66 -6.98
N VAL A 229 -1.57 -24.47 -7.57
CA VAL A 229 -1.78 -24.26 -9.01
C VAL A 229 -0.65 -24.88 -9.85
N ARG A 230 0.61 -24.76 -9.41
CA ARG A 230 1.76 -25.40 -10.09
C ARG A 230 1.70 -26.92 -10.11
N LYS A 231 1.01 -27.53 -9.17
CA LYS A 231 0.85 -28.99 -9.10
C LYS A 231 -0.27 -29.53 -9.98
N LEU A 232 -1.00 -28.67 -10.68
CA LEU A 232 -2.03 -29.10 -11.62
C LEU A 232 -1.41 -29.88 -12.77
N LYS A 233 -1.99 -31.03 -13.09
CA LYS A 233 -1.52 -31.96 -14.11
C LYS A 233 -2.61 -32.18 -15.14
N ASP A 234 -2.19 -32.49 -16.36
CA ASP A 234 -3.06 -32.96 -17.42
C ASP A 234 -3.46 -34.44 -17.22
N GLY A 235 -4.29 -34.96 -18.12
CA GLY A 235 -4.71 -36.39 -18.12
C GLY A 235 -3.57 -37.40 -18.26
N ASN A 236 -2.38 -36.96 -18.70
CA ASN A 236 -1.17 -37.77 -18.88
C ASN A 236 -0.20 -37.63 -17.70
N GLY A 237 -0.55 -36.83 -16.68
CA GLY A 237 0.28 -36.61 -15.50
C GLY A 237 1.37 -35.56 -15.65
N GLN A 238 1.38 -34.79 -16.75
CA GLN A 238 2.32 -33.70 -16.96
C GLN A 238 1.82 -32.41 -16.28
N TYR A 239 2.75 -31.62 -15.75
CA TYR A 239 2.40 -30.33 -15.13
C TYR A 239 1.92 -29.34 -16.20
N LEU A 240 0.75 -28.76 -15.98
CA LEU A 240 0.14 -27.77 -16.89
C LEU A 240 0.90 -26.45 -16.90
N TRP A 241 1.44 -26.03 -15.77
CA TRP A 241 2.19 -24.79 -15.65
C TRP A 241 3.69 -25.06 -15.58
N GLN A 242 4.41 -24.60 -16.59
CA GLN A 242 5.86 -24.62 -16.60
C GLN A 242 6.38 -23.22 -16.19
N PRO A 243 7.24 -23.13 -15.17
CA PRO A 243 7.82 -21.86 -14.76
C PRO A 243 8.73 -21.31 -15.87
N ALA A 244 8.84 -19.97 -15.94
CA ALA A 244 9.81 -19.35 -16.82
C ALA A 244 11.23 -19.76 -16.42
N ILE A 245 11.98 -20.35 -17.34
CA ILE A 245 13.38 -20.77 -17.11
C ILE A 245 14.31 -19.56 -17.15
N THR A 246 13.87 -18.45 -17.74
CA THR A 246 14.67 -17.23 -17.90
C THR A 246 14.63 -16.40 -16.60
N ALA A 247 15.81 -16.17 -16.00
CA ALA A 247 15.94 -15.32 -14.82
C ALA A 247 15.42 -13.89 -15.10
N GLY A 248 14.62 -13.34 -14.17
CA GLY A 248 14.10 -11.99 -14.26
C GLY A 248 12.72 -11.84 -14.93
N THR A 249 12.14 -12.91 -15.49
CA THR A 249 10.76 -12.90 -15.99
C THR A 249 9.80 -13.33 -14.86
N PRO A 250 8.77 -12.53 -14.52
CA PRO A 250 7.78 -12.98 -13.56
C PRO A 250 7.05 -14.22 -14.07
N ASP A 251 6.65 -15.09 -13.15
CA ASP A 251 5.79 -16.22 -13.46
C ASP A 251 4.50 -15.75 -14.12
N MET A 252 4.04 -16.45 -15.16
CA MET A 252 2.84 -16.07 -15.92
C MET A 252 1.80 -17.19 -15.91
N ILE A 253 0.55 -16.84 -15.70
CA ILE A 253 -0.63 -17.69 -15.93
C ILE A 253 -1.46 -17.04 -17.02
N LEU A 254 -1.78 -17.79 -18.08
CA LEU A 254 -2.55 -17.30 -19.24
C LEU A 254 -1.99 -15.98 -19.80
N GLY A 255 -0.66 -15.85 -19.88
CA GLY A 255 0.01 -14.68 -20.41
C GLY A 255 -0.03 -13.43 -19.52
N ARG A 256 -0.40 -13.57 -18.24
CA ARG A 256 -0.44 -12.48 -17.26
C ARG A 256 0.47 -12.76 -16.07
N PRO A 257 1.16 -11.73 -15.56
CA PRO A 257 2.11 -11.90 -14.46
C PRO A 257 1.40 -12.31 -13.17
N VAL A 258 2.09 -13.12 -12.37
CA VAL A 258 1.64 -13.59 -11.06
C VAL A 258 2.45 -12.90 -9.98
N TYR A 259 1.74 -12.27 -9.05
CA TYR A 259 2.30 -11.69 -7.84
C TYR A 259 1.87 -12.51 -6.63
N THR A 260 2.77 -12.67 -5.67
CA THR A 260 2.51 -13.45 -4.47
C THR A 260 2.61 -12.58 -3.23
N SER A 261 1.64 -12.71 -2.32
CA SER A 261 1.70 -12.08 -1.01
C SER A 261 1.37 -13.08 0.07
N VAL A 262 2.14 -13.02 1.16
CA VAL A 262 1.90 -13.86 2.35
C VAL A 262 0.60 -13.52 3.07
N PHE A 263 0.07 -12.32 2.85
CA PHE A 263 -1.19 -11.84 3.46
C PHE A 263 -2.42 -12.17 2.62
N ALA A 264 -2.26 -12.64 1.38
CA ALA A 264 -3.37 -13.14 0.60
C ALA A 264 -3.91 -14.42 1.26
N PRO A 265 -5.25 -14.64 1.29
CA PRO A 265 -5.82 -15.79 1.93
C PRO A 265 -5.37 -17.11 1.27
N GLU A 266 -5.04 -18.10 2.10
CA GLU A 266 -4.75 -19.45 1.66
C GLU A 266 -6.02 -20.18 1.20
N VAL A 267 -5.84 -21.29 0.48
CA VAL A 267 -6.92 -22.15 0.03
C VAL A 267 -7.60 -22.83 1.23
N LYS A 268 -8.74 -22.28 1.63
CA LYS A 268 -9.60 -22.77 2.72
C LYS A 268 -11.06 -22.62 2.30
N ALA A 269 -11.92 -23.50 2.80
CA ALA A 269 -13.36 -23.45 2.51
C ALA A 269 -13.95 -22.04 2.78
N GLY A 270 -14.67 -21.51 1.82
CA GLY A 270 -15.29 -20.18 1.88
C GLY A 270 -14.33 -18.99 1.72
N ALA A 271 -13.02 -19.22 1.61
CA ALA A 271 -12.04 -18.15 1.46
C ALA A 271 -11.99 -17.61 0.02
N ARG A 272 -11.71 -16.34 -0.11
CA ARG A 272 -11.43 -15.67 -1.40
C ARG A 272 -9.92 -15.71 -1.62
N THR A 273 -9.44 -16.55 -2.53
CA THR A 273 -8.02 -16.98 -2.55
C THR A 273 -7.19 -16.44 -3.69
N VAL A 274 -7.79 -16.15 -4.83
CA VAL A 274 -7.10 -15.65 -6.01
C VAL A 274 -7.81 -14.39 -6.49
N ALA A 275 -7.07 -13.32 -6.69
CA ALA A 275 -7.57 -12.12 -7.35
C ALA A 275 -6.95 -12.01 -8.75
N PHE A 276 -7.78 -11.66 -9.74
CA PHE A 276 -7.36 -11.38 -11.11
C PHE A 276 -7.98 -10.08 -11.60
N GLY A 277 -7.17 -9.13 -12.01
CA GLY A 277 -7.66 -7.84 -12.49
C GLY A 277 -6.61 -6.74 -12.55
N ASP A 278 -7.04 -5.54 -12.93
CA ASP A 278 -6.21 -4.33 -12.95
C ASP A 278 -6.18 -3.68 -11.56
N LEU A 279 -5.10 -3.92 -10.83
CA LEU A 279 -4.89 -3.38 -9.48
C LEU A 279 -4.69 -1.85 -9.47
N GLY A 280 -4.48 -1.21 -10.60
CA GLY A 280 -4.46 0.26 -10.72
C GLY A 280 -5.78 0.93 -10.33
N PHE A 281 -6.89 0.17 -10.27
CA PHE A 281 -8.17 0.65 -9.75
C PHE A 281 -8.30 0.56 -8.21
N TYR A 282 -7.33 -0.06 -7.53
CA TYR A 282 -7.18 0.09 -6.09
C TYR A 282 -6.39 1.36 -5.80
N TRP A 283 -7.00 2.30 -5.06
CA TRP A 283 -6.37 3.59 -4.77
C TRP A 283 -5.95 3.65 -3.31
N ILE A 284 -4.71 4.05 -3.11
CA ILE A 284 -4.10 4.26 -1.79
C ILE A 284 -3.96 5.77 -1.61
N ALA A 285 -4.60 6.32 -0.58
CA ALA A 285 -4.49 7.72 -0.22
C ALA A 285 -3.51 7.87 0.94
N ASP A 286 -2.30 8.33 0.66
CA ASP A 286 -1.33 8.70 1.69
C ASP A 286 -1.58 10.14 2.13
N ARG A 287 -1.79 10.35 3.43
CA ARG A 287 -1.82 11.71 3.98
C ARG A 287 -0.39 12.18 4.24
N GLN A 288 -0.06 13.36 3.74
CA GLN A 288 1.23 14.01 4.04
C GLN A 288 1.41 14.18 5.55
N GLY A 289 2.66 14.08 6.02
CA GLY A 289 2.99 14.29 7.41
C GLY A 289 3.16 12.98 8.20
N ARG A 290 4.11 12.14 7.74
CA ARG A 290 4.63 11.06 8.60
C ARG A 290 5.37 11.69 9.77
N SER A 291 5.08 11.26 10.99
CA SER A 291 5.71 11.78 12.19
C SER A 291 6.53 10.71 12.91
N PHE A 292 7.66 11.17 13.46
CA PHE A 292 8.51 10.39 14.34
C PHE A 292 8.60 11.06 15.69
N LYS A 293 8.52 10.25 16.74
CA LYS A 293 8.67 10.70 18.10
C LYS A 293 9.66 9.80 18.84
N ARG A 294 10.67 10.41 19.47
CA ARG A 294 11.55 9.74 20.39
C ARG A 294 10.94 9.78 21.81
N LEU A 295 10.95 8.65 22.48
CA LEU A 295 10.44 8.47 23.84
C LEU A 295 11.60 8.12 24.77
N ASN A 296 12.05 9.10 25.54
CA ASN A 296 13.23 8.96 26.40
C ASN A 296 12.90 8.35 27.77
N GLU A 297 11.72 8.68 28.32
CA GLU A 297 11.38 8.37 29.70
C GLU A 297 10.76 6.99 29.88
N LEU A 298 10.05 6.49 28.86
CA LEU A 298 9.22 5.28 28.95
C LEU A 298 10.05 4.02 29.26
N PHE A 299 11.31 3.97 28.86
CA PHE A 299 12.21 2.83 29.04
C PHE A 299 13.57 3.19 29.69
N ALA A 300 13.63 4.35 30.36
CA ALA A 300 14.84 4.82 31.02
C ALA A 300 15.41 3.79 32.03
N THR A 301 14.54 3.06 32.73
CA THR A 301 14.92 2.01 33.69
C THR A 301 15.56 0.78 33.04
N THR A 302 15.41 0.58 31.74
CA THR A 302 15.95 -0.56 30.98
C THR A 302 17.09 -0.17 30.03
N GLY A 303 17.55 1.10 30.06
CA GLY A 303 18.60 1.60 29.17
C GLY A 303 18.22 1.54 27.68
N GLN A 304 16.92 1.69 27.39
CA GLN A 304 16.37 1.65 26.02
C GLN A 304 15.66 2.97 25.68
N ILE A 305 15.72 3.33 24.42
CA ILE A 305 15.03 4.48 23.85
C ILE A 305 13.97 3.98 22.89
N GLY A 306 12.75 4.51 23.03
CA GLY A 306 11.64 4.21 22.15
C GLY A 306 11.57 5.18 20.95
N PHE A 307 11.26 4.64 19.78
CA PHE A 307 10.95 5.41 18.58
C PHE A 307 9.54 5.06 18.13
N LEU A 308 8.66 6.05 18.07
CA LEU A 308 7.29 5.93 17.58
C LEU A 308 7.24 6.53 16.19
N ALA A 309 6.83 5.73 15.21
CA ALA A 309 6.50 6.20 13.88
C ALA A 309 5.00 6.14 13.67
N SER A 310 4.41 7.16 13.07
CA SER A 310 3.01 7.15 12.67
C SER A 310 2.81 7.79 11.31
N GLN A 311 1.81 7.26 10.59
CA GLN A 311 1.32 7.79 9.33
C GLN A 311 -0.19 7.62 9.23
N ARG A 312 -0.81 8.32 8.31
CA ARG A 312 -2.24 8.21 8.04
C ARG A 312 -2.46 7.87 6.58
N LEU A 313 -3.28 6.86 6.35
CA LEU A 313 -3.58 6.38 5.01
C LEU A 313 -4.96 5.74 4.95
N ASP A 314 -5.48 5.58 3.74
CA ASP A 314 -6.63 4.74 3.44
C ASP A 314 -6.39 4.04 2.10
N GLY A 315 -7.10 2.95 1.87
CA GLY A 315 -7.07 2.21 0.62
C GLY A 315 -8.43 1.62 0.32
N LYS A 316 -8.90 1.83 -0.92
CA LYS A 316 -10.18 1.28 -1.40
C LYS A 316 -10.12 0.93 -2.87
N LEU A 317 -10.88 -0.08 -3.22
CA LEU A 317 -11.15 -0.41 -4.61
C LEU A 317 -12.19 0.57 -5.17
N VAL A 318 -11.77 1.36 -6.16
CA VAL A 318 -12.63 2.40 -6.77
C VAL A 318 -13.62 1.79 -7.74
N LEU A 319 -13.22 0.72 -8.44
CA LEU A 319 -14.07 0.05 -9.41
C LEU A 319 -14.05 -1.46 -9.17
N PRO A 320 -15.05 -2.02 -8.45
CA PRO A 320 -15.08 -3.44 -8.07
C PRO A 320 -15.06 -4.39 -9.27
N GLU A 321 -15.69 -4.02 -10.39
CA GLU A 321 -15.73 -4.85 -11.61
C GLU A 321 -14.36 -5.04 -12.30
N ALA A 322 -13.36 -4.16 -12.00
CA ALA A 322 -12.03 -4.23 -12.59
C ALA A 322 -11.16 -5.36 -12.01
N ILE A 323 -11.59 -5.97 -10.90
CA ILE A 323 -10.93 -7.10 -10.26
C ILE A 323 -11.98 -8.17 -9.94
N LYS A 324 -11.68 -9.42 -10.30
CA LYS A 324 -12.49 -10.58 -9.98
C LYS A 324 -11.73 -11.50 -9.05
N VAL A 325 -12.43 -12.13 -8.12
CA VAL A 325 -11.83 -13.09 -7.19
C VAL A 325 -12.43 -14.47 -7.32
N LEU A 326 -11.57 -15.47 -7.10
CA LEU A 326 -11.93 -16.86 -6.94
C LEU A 326 -12.31 -17.10 -5.47
N THR A 327 -13.52 -17.54 -5.25
CA THR A 327 -14.03 -17.88 -3.92
C THR A 327 -14.07 -19.39 -3.76
N GLN A 328 -13.50 -19.92 -2.70
CA GLN A 328 -13.59 -21.35 -2.40
C GLN A 328 -15.01 -21.71 -1.98
N LYS A 329 -15.47 -22.87 -2.42
CA LYS A 329 -16.75 -23.42 -1.97
C LYS A 329 -16.76 -23.55 -0.45
N THR A 330 -17.87 -23.23 0.19
CA THR A 330 -18.06 -23.49 1.61
C THR A 330 -18.08 -25.00 1.89
N ALA A 331 -17.53 -25.41 3.03
CA ALA A 331 -17.74 -26.76 3.51
C ALA A 331 -19.24 -26.91 3.79
N GLY A 332 -19.89 -27.82 3.09
CA GLY A 332 -21.30 -28.18 3.31
C GLY A 332 -21.46 -28.99 4.59
#